data_f162ffb0788acac7639ac96bb321bb7a
#
_entry.id   f162ffb0788acac7639ac96bb321bb7a
#
_cell.length_a   1.000
_cell.length_b   1.000
_cell.length_c   1.000
_cell.angle_alpha   90.00
_cell.angle_beta   90.00
_cell.angle_gamma   90.00
#
_symmetry.space_group_name_H-M   'P 1'
#
loop_
_entity.id
_entity.type
_entity.pdbx_description
1 polymer ?
#
loop_
_entity_poly.entity_id
_entity_poly.type
_entity_poly.pdbx_seq_one_letter_code
_entity_poly.pdbx_strand_id
1 'polypeptide(L)'
;MDVATLAAACLVASLSPGPASLSTLGTSLRSGPRRAMWHTLGLATGEVPVSLAALAAAAWISRWPWVPSALAWLGFAWFAHLGVTLLVYPRGSLRERDERIDSAPALFIRGMLVNLTNPKTLPWMLAVIQVASVPVDNLTPGVVAVFLLCTVGAELLVMTGYAALAGGLRPRLDTPAVARAVDRVTGLLWLILAGLALRVALG
;
A
#
# COMPACT_ATOMS: atom_id res chain seq x y z
N MET A 1 -4.58 18.61 -12.42
CA MET A 1 -3.90 17.77 -11.40
C MET A 1 -3.29 18.67 -10.34
N ASP A 2 -3.71 18.50 -9.12
CA ASP A 2 -3.08 19.15 -7.97
C ASP A 2 -1.97 18.23 -7.42
N VAL A 3 -0.72 18.63 -7.66
CA VAL A 3 0.47 17.84 -7.29
C VAL A 3 0.63 17.75 -5.77
N ALA A 4 0.27 18.80 -5.02
CA ALA A 4 0.36 18.78 -3.56
C ALA A 4 -0.65 17.78 -2.97
N THR A 5 -1.89 17.80 -3.44
CA THR A 5 -2.91 16.81 -3.07
C THR A 5 -2.50 15.41 -3.48
N LEU A 6 -1.94 15.22 -4.68
CA LEU A 6 -1.43 13.92 -5.14
C LEU A 6 -0.35 13.39 -4.20
N ALA A 7 0.68 14.20 -3.91
CA ALA A 7 1.77 13.79 -3.03
C ALA A 7 1.28 13.46 -1.61
N ALA A 8 0.42 14.31 -1.04
CA ALA A 8 -0.16 14.08 0.28
C ALA A 8 -1.00 12.78 0.31
N ALA A 9 -1.85 12.57 -0.69
CA ALA A 9 -2.65 11.35 -0.80
C ALA A 9 -1.76 10.10 -0.93
N CYS A 10 -0.71 10.14 -1.75
CA CYS A 10 0.24 9.03 -1.87
C CYS A 10 0.97 8.74 -0.55
N LEU A 11 1.38 9.78 0.20
CA LEU A 11 2.01 9.59 1.52
C LEU A 11 1.05 8.95 2.52
N VAL A 12 -0.19 9.44 2.61
CA VAL A 12 -1.23 8.85 3.49
C VAL A 12 -1.49 7.40 3.11
N ALA A 13 -1.52 7.11 1.80
CA ALA A 13 -1.66 5.77 1.27
C ALA A 13 -0.58 4.82 1.77
N SER A 14 0.66 5.21 1.54
CA SER A 14 1.83 4.40 1.88
C SER A 14 2.00 4.26 3.41
N LEU A 15 1.63 5.30 4.18
CA LEU A 15 1.62 5.24 5.65
C LEU A 15 0.57 4.28 6.22
N SER A 16 -0.51 4.03 5.49
CA SER A 16 -1.56 3.12 5.93
C SER A 16 -1.01 1.68 6.03
N PRO A 17 -1.05 1.04 7.21
CA PRO A 17 -0.54 -0.30 7.40
C PRO A 17 -1.18 -1.31 6.44
N GLY A 18 -0.36 -2.19 5.86
CA GLY A 18 -0.81 -3.18 4.90
C GLY A 18 0.26 -4.23 4.59
N PRO A 19 0.05 -5.11 3.60
CA PRO A 19 1.01 -6.16 3.26
C PRO A 19 2.44 -5.63 3.01
N ALA A 20 2.58 -4.51 2.31
CA ALA A 20 3.89 -3.90 2.01
C ALA A 20 4.61 -3.43 3.29
N SER A 21 3.94 -2.63 4.14
CA SER A 21 4.53 -2.12 5.37
C SER A 21 4.86 -3.24 6.37
N LEU A 22 3.97 -4.23 6.51
CA LEU A 22 4.19 -5.37 7.40
C LEU A 22 5.33 -6.27 6.91
N SER A 23 5.41 -6.51 5.60
CA SER A 23 6.50 -7.26 4.98
C SER A 23 7.84 -6.54 5.13
N THR A 24 7.85 -5.19 5.00
CA THR A 24 9.05 -4.37 5.23
C THR A 24 9.48 -4.42 6.70
N LEU A 25 8.54 -4.24 7.65
CA LEU A 25 8.80 -4.39 9.07
C LEU A 25 9.37 -5.77 9.39
N GLY A 26 8.72 -6.85 8.94
CA GLY A 26 9.17 -8.23 9.16
C GLY A 26 10.56 -8.48 8.56
N THR A 27 10.85 -7.97 7.37
CA THR A 27 12.18 -8.09 6.74
C THR A 27 13.24 -7.32 7.53
N SER A 28 12.93 -6.10 7.99
CA SER A 28 13.88 -5.30 8.78
C SER A 28 14.14 -5.92 10.16
N LEU A 29 13.10 -6.47 10.81
CA LEU A 29 13.25 -7.16 12.10
C LEU A 29 14.15 -8.41 11.97
N ARG A 30 14.08 -9.14 10.86
CA ARG A 30 14.89 -10.36 10.62
C ARG A 30 16.31 -10.04 10.15
N SER A 31 16.40 -9.26 9.08
CA SER A 31 17.64 -9.09 8.31
C SER A 31 18.35 -7.77 8.57
N GLY A 32 17.74 -6.89 9.36
CA GLY A 32 18.21 -5.54 9.63
C GLY A 32 17.81 -4.53 8.55
N PRO A 33 17.85 -3.20 8.89
CA PRO A 33 17.34 -2.14 8.04
C PRO A 33 18.07 -2.02 6.70
N ARG A 34 19.40 -2.23 6.68
CA ARG A 34 20.20 -2.15 5.43
C ARG A 34 19.77 -3.22 4.41
N ARG A 35 19.47 -4.44 4.84
CA ARG A 35 18.99 -5.51 3.96
C ARG A 35 17.55 -5.30 3.55
N ALA A 36 16.70 -4.75 4.44
CA ALA A 36 15.33 -4.39 4.12
C ALA A 36 15.22 -3.35 2.98
N MET A 37 16.28 -2.56 2.73
CA MET A 37 16.31 -1.66 1.57
C MET A 37 16.16 -2.38 0.23
N TRP A 38 16.70 -3.59 0.09
CA TRP A 38 16.48 -4.38 -1.14
C TRP A 38 15.01 -4.76 -1.32
N HIS A 39 14.34 -5.11 -0.23
CA HIS A 39 12.91 -5.35 -0.25
C HIS A 39 12.12 -4.08 -0.59
N THR A 40 12.47 -2.94 0.01
CA THR A 40 11.86 -1.63 -0.29
C THR A 40 12.05 -1.23 -1.75
N LEU A 41 13.24 -1.44 -2.33
CA LEU A 41 13.50 -1.20 -3.75
C LEU A 41 12.64 -2.12 -4.63
N GLY A 42 12.45 -3.37 -4.23
CA GLY A 42 11.54 -4.29 -4.90
C GLY A 42 10.10 -3.80 -4.89
N LEU A 43 9.59 -3.36 -3.72
CA LEU A 43 8.26 -2.75 -3.59
C LEU A 43 8.09 -1.57 -4.55
N ALA A 44 9.02 -0.64 -4.54
CA ALA A 44 9.01 0.55 -5.40
C ALA A 44 9.06 0.20 -6.89
N THR A 45 9.81 -0.83 -7.27
CA THR A 45 9.84 -1.33 -8.65
C THR A 45 8.50 -1.96 -9.04
N GLY A 46 7.89 -2.73 -8.15
CA GLY A 46 6.55 -3.30 -8.34
C GLY A 46 5.43 -2.24 -8.42
N GLU A 47 5.65 -1.08 -7.80
CA GLU A 47 4.72 0.05 -7.82
C GLU A 47 4.54 0.64 -9.22
N VAL A 48 5.60 0.65 -10.04
CA VAL A 48 5.57 1.23 -11.39
C VAL A 48 4.51 0.59 -12.28
N PRO A 49 4.51 -0.73 -12.53
CA PRO A 49 3.50 -1.35 -13.40
C PRO A 49 2.08 -1.25 -12.81
N VAL A 50 1.92 -1.27 -11.50
CA VAL A 50 0.60 -1.10 -10.86
C VAL A 50 0.09 0.33 -11.03
N SER A 51 0.96 1.35 -10.90
CA SER A 51 0.64 2.74 -11.17
C SER A 51 0.21 2.97 -12.61
N LEU A 52 0.94 2.39 -13.57
CA LEU A 52 0.59 2.48 -14.99
C LEU A 52 -0.74 1.77 -15.28
N ALA A 53 -0.96 0.60 -14.69
CA ALA A 53 -2.23 -0.12 -14.81
C ALA A 53 -3.40 0.69 -14.19
N ALA A 54 -3.17 1.38 -13.07
CA ALA A 54 -4.18 2.23 -12.45
C ALA A 54 -4.55 3.42 -13.31
N LEU A 55 -3.56 4.11 -13.93
CA LEU A 55 -3.82 5.19 -14.87
C LEU A 55 -4.60 4.72 -16.10
N ALA A 56 -4.20 3.59 -16.69
CA ALA A 56 -4.90 2.98 -17.82
C ALA A 56 -6.33 2.56 -17.45
N ALA A 57 -6.51 1.94 -16.28
CA ALA A 57 -7.81 1.56 -15.77
C ALA A 57 -8.70 2.79 -15.53
N ALA A 58 -8.17 3.84 -14.90
CA ALA A 58 -8.91 5.08 -14.66
C ALA A 58 -9.33 5.77 -15.97
N ALA A 59 -8.45 5.81 -16.97
CA ALA A 59 -8.77 6.35 -18.31
C ALA A 59 -9.82 5.51 -19.04
N TRP A 60 -9.87 4.20 -18.80
CA TRP A 60 -10.91 3.33 -19.35
C TRP A 60 -12.23 3.48 -18.59
N ILE A 61 -12.16 3.55 -17.25
CA ILE A 61 -13.31 3.67 -16.34
C ILE A 61 -14.06 4.99 -16.58
N SER A 62 -13.35 6.09 -16.87
CA SER A 62 -13.97 7.41 -17.12
C SER A 62 -15.00 7.39 -18.27
N ARG A 63 -14.91 6.41 -19.16
CA ARG A 63 -15.85 6.21 -20.28
C ARG A 63 -17.19 5.57 -19.87
N TRP A 64 -17.27 5.01 -18.66
CA TRP A 64 -18.43 4.24 -18.22
C TRP A 64 -18.97 4.75 -16.89
N PRO A 65 -20.06 5.54 -16.86
CA PRO A 65 -20.53 6.23 -15.65
C PRO A 65 -20.87 5.30 -14.47
N TRP A 66 -21.22 4.05 -14.71
CA TRP A 66 -21.58 3.08 -13.68
C TRP A 66 -20.36 2.39 -13.02
N VAL A 67 -19.20 2.39 -13.68
CA VAL A 67 -18.02 1.64 -13.21
C VAL A 67 -17.44 2.21 -11.93
N PRO A 68 -17.36 3.53 -11.70
CA PRO A 68 -16.90 4.07 -10.41
C PRO A 68 -17.73 3.56 -9.23
N SER A 69 -19.06 3.50 -9.36
CA SER A 69 -19.93 2.96 -8.31
C SER A 69 -19.68 1.45 -8.09
N ALA A 70 -19.57 0.66 -9.15
CA ALA A 70 -19.25 -0.76 -9.03
C ALA A 70 -17.91 -1.01 -8.33
N LEU A 71 -16.87 -0.24 -8.68
CA LEU A 71 -15.57 -0.32 -8.01
C LEU A 71 -15.62 0.13 -6.54
N ALA A 72 -16.43 1.13 -6.22
CA ALA A 72 -16.63 1.56 -4.85
C ALA A 72 -17.30 0.46 -4.00
N TRP A 73 -18.27 -0.27 -4.53
CA TRP A 73 -18.86 -1.44 -3.88
C TRP A 73 -17.87 -2.59 -3.68
N LEU A 74 -17.05 -2.88 -4.70
CA LEU A 74 -15.97 -3.87 -4.57
C LEU A 74 -14.93 -3.45 -3.52
N GLY A 75 -14.55 -2.17 -3.54
CA GLY A 75 -13.65 -1.58 -2.55
C GLY A 75 -14.21 -1.68 -1.13
N PHE A 76 -15.48 -1.35 -0.93
CA PHE A 76 -16.16 -1.51 0.34
C PHE A 76 -16.10 -2.96 0.84
N ALA A 77 -16.52 -3.91 0.02
CA ALA A 77 -16.53 -5.33 0.38
C ALA A 77 -15.13 -5.83 0.74
N TRP A 78 -14.13 -5.44 -0.04
CA TRP A 78 -12.75 -5.84 0.17
C TRP A 78 -12.13 -5.23 1.44
N PHE A 79 -12.28 -3.93 1.64
CA PHE A 79 -11.74 -3.25 2.83
C PHE A 79 -12.46 -3.68 4.10
N ALA A 80 -13.78 -3.92 4.04
CA ALA A 80 -14.54 -4.47 5.16
C ALA A 80 -14.04 -5.88 5.51
N HIS A 81 -13.84 -6.75 4.52
CA HIS A 81 -13.28 -8.09 4.73
C HIS A 81 -11.90 -8.04 5.39
N LEU A 82 -10.97 -7.22 4.88
CA LEU A 82 -9.63 -7.06 5.47
C LEU A 82 -9.70 -6.52 6.90
N GLY A 83 -10.52 -5.52 7.14
CA GLY A 83 -10.70 -4.92 8.46
C GLY A 83 -11.22 -5.90 9.49
N VAL A 84 -12.32 -6.59 9.16
CA VAL A 84 -12.92 -7.62 10.03
C VAL A 84 -11.94 -8.76 10.28
N THR A 85 -11.25 -9.25 9.26
CA THR A 85 -10.28 -10.35 9.40
C THR A 85 -9.17 -10.01 10.40
N LEU A 86 -8.59 -8.80 10.33
CA LEU A 86 -7.55 -8.38 11.26
C LEU A 86 -8.04 -8.15 12.69
N LEU A 87 -9.31 -7.77 12.87
CA LEU A 87 -9.90 -7.59 14.20
C LEU A 87 -10.26 -8.92 14.85
N VAL A 88 -10.79 -9.87 14.08
CA VAL A 88 -11.25 -11.17 14.58
C VAL A 88 -10.09 -12.16 14.72
N TYR A 89 -9.17 -12.16 13.78
CA TYR A 89 -8.02 -13.08 13.71
C TYR A 89 -6.69 -12.33 13.71
N PRO A 90 -6.35 -11.60 14.81
CA PRO A 90 -5.09 -10.88 14.87
C PRO A 90 -3.91 -11.86 14.89
N ARG A 91 -2.83 -11.48 14.19
CA ARG A 91 -1.62 -12.28 14.13
C ARG A 91 -0.92 -12.35 15.49
N GLY A 92 -0.31 -13.48 15.78
CA GLY A 92 0.46 -13.66 17.01
C GLY A 92 1.88 -13.09 16.97
N SER A 93 2.39 -12.75 15.78
CA SER A 93 3.74 -12.21 15.58
C SER A 93 3.80 -11.38 14.30
N LEU A 94 4.58 -10.30 14.34
CA LEU A 94 4.93 -9.52 13.13
C LEU A 94 6.07 -10.20 12.34
N ARG A 95 6.71 -11.21 12.94
CA ARG A 95 7.77 -11.99 12.35
C ARG A 95 7.17 -13.10 11.48
N GLU A 96 7.47 -13.11 10.20
CA GLU A 96 7.19 -14.28 9.37
C GLU A 96 8.05 -15.46 9.82
N ARG A 97 7.47 -16.66 9.80
CA ARG A 97 8.09 -17.89 10.35
C ARG A 97 9.34 -18.41 9.61
N ASP A 98 9.71 -17.83 8.48
CA ASP A 98 10.84 -18.29 7.72
C ASP A 98 12.14 -17.72 8.28
N GLU A 99 12.97 -18.58 8.88
CA GLU A 99 14.23 -18.21 9.55
C GLU A 99 15.39 -17.98 8.57
N ARG A 100 15.21 -18.22 7.27
CA ARG A 100 16.26 -18.04 6.28
C ARG A 100 16.53 -16.55 6.04
N ILE A 101 17.81 -16.19 6.14
CA ILE A 101 18.26 -14.86 5.73
C ILE A 101 18.34 -14.85 4.20
N ASP A 102 17.35 -14.26 3.57
CA ASP A 102 17.29 -14.15 2.11
C ASP A 102 18.47 -13.35 1.55
N SER A 103 18.92 -13.70 0.36
CA SER A 103 19.89 -12.91 -0.41
C SER A 103 19.27 -11.56 -0.85
N ALA A 104 20.11 -10.58 -1.18
CA ALA A 104 19.62 -9.27 -1.66
C ALA A 104 18.70 -9.39 -2.88
N PRO A 105 19.02 -10.18 -3.91
CA PRO A 105 18.09 -10.42 -5.04
C PRO A 105 16.77 -11.06 -4.62
N ALA A 106 16.80 -12.03 -3.69
CA ALA A 106 15.58 -12.67 -3.20
C ALA A 106 14.67 -11.67 -2.45
N LEU A 107 15.26 -10.81 -1.61
CA LEU A 107 14.54 -9.73 -0.94
C LEU A 107 13.91 -8.73 -1.93
N PHE A 108 14.64 -8.38 -2.99
CA PHE A 108 14.14 -7.50 -4.04
C PHE A 108 12.94 -8.12 -4.77
N ILE A 109 13.09 -9.37 -5.25
CA ILE A 109 12.01 -10.09 -5.94
C ILE A 109 10.79 -10.23 -5.02
N ARG A 110 11.01 -10.57 -3.75
CA ARG A 110 9.94 -10.67 -2.77
C ARG A 110 9.20 -9.34 -2.59
N GLY A 111 9.92 -8.22 -2.45
CA GLY A 111 9.30 -6.91 -2.38
C GLY A 111 8.46 -6.59 -3.61
N MET A 112 9.00 -6.81 -4.80
CA MET A 112 8.30 -6.62 -6.05
C MET A 112 7.02 -7.46 -6.12
N LEU A 113 7.08 -8.75 -5.78
CA LEU A 113 5.91 -9.62 -5.77
C LEU A 113 4.88 -9.19 -4.73
N VAL A 114 5.31 -8.78 -3.53
CA VAL A 114 4.39 -8.27 -2.49
C VAL A 114 3.61 -7.06 -3.01
N ASN A 115 4.23 -6.15 -3.72
CA ASN A 115 3.51 -5.00 -4.29
C ASN A 115 2.59 -5.39 -5.44
N LEU A 116 3.09 -6.18 -6.40
CA LEU A 116 2.30 -6.64 -7.55
C LEU A 116 1.05 -7.44 -7.17
N THR A 117 1.14 -8.21 -6.07
CA THR A 117 0.02 -9.02 -5.57
C THR A 117 -0.76 -8.34 -4.45
N ASN A 118 -0.41 -7.11 -4.09
CA ASN A 118 -1.06 -6.39 -3.01
C ASN A 118 -2.47 -5.92 -3.43
N PRO A 119 -3.53 -6.51 -2.89
CA PRO A 119 -4.88 -6.19 -3.29
C PRO A 119 -5.31 -4.76 -2.90
N LYS A 120 -4.55 -4.12 -2.02
CA LYS A 120 -4.77 -2.73 -1.60
C LYS A 120 -4.38 -1.74 -2.70
N THR A 121 -3.31 -2.02 -3.45
CA THR A 121 -2.60 -1.01 -4.23
C THR A 121 -3.46 -0.44 -5.36
N LEU A 122 -4.09 -1.28 -6.16
CA LEU A 122 -4.90 -0.80 -7.29
C LEU A 122 -6.14 0.01 -6.88
N PRO A 123 -7.02 -0.46 -5.97
CA PRO A 123 -8.17 0.33 -5.52
C PRO A 123 -7.76 1.65 -4.88
N TRP A 124 -6.66 1.64 -4.15
CA TRP A 124 -6.14 2.83 -3.52
C TRP A 124 -5.63 3.86 -4.53
N MET A 125 -4.89 3.43 -5.55
CA MET A 125 -4.43 4.30 -6.63
C MET A 125 -5.59 4.93 -7.40
N LEU A 126 -6.65 4.18 -7.67
CA LEU A 126 -7.84 4.72 -8.30
C LEU A 126 -8.46 5.84 -7.44
N ALA A 127 -8.51 5.67 -6.12
CA ALA A 127 -8.98 6.71 -5.21
C ALA A 127 -8.06 7.94 -5.22
N VAL A 128 -6.74 7.75 -5.21
CA VAL A 128 -5.76 8.86 -5.30
C VAL A 128 -5.90 9.62 -6.61
N ILE A 129 -6.08 8.95 -7.74
CA ILE A 129 -6.31 9.55 -9.05
C ILE A 129 -7.54 10.47 -9.01
N GLN A 130 -8.63 10.04 -8.39
CA GLN A 130 -9.85 10.83 -8.25
C GLN A 130 -9.65 12.05 -7.35
N VAL A 131 -9.10 11.86 -6.15
CA VAL A 131 -8.90 12.92 -5.15
C VAL A 131 -7.95 14.01 -5.68
N ALA A 132 -6.89 13.63 -6.39
CA ALA A 132 -5.92 14.57 -6.96
C ALA A 132 -6.32 15.12 -8.33
N SER A 133 -7.50 14.76 -8.84
CA SER A 133 -8.01 15.18 -10.16
C SER A 133 -6.96 14.97 -11.26
N VAL A 134 -6.39 13.76 -11.32
CA VAL A 134 -5.42 13.41 -12.36
C VAL A 134 -6.12 13.40 -13.72
N PRO A 135 -5.60 14.11 -14.75
CA PRO A 135 -6.26 14.25 -16.04
C PRO A 135 -6.11 12.96 -16.89
N VAL A 136 -6.87 11.92 -16.52
CA VAL A 136 -6.79 10.59 -17.16
C VAL A 136 -7.23 10.57 -18.61
N ASP A 137 -8.01 11.57 -19.05
CA ASP A 137 -8.43 11.73 -20.46
C ASP A 137 -7.33 12.35 -21.34
N ASN A 138 -6.26 12.90 -20.73
CA ASN A 138 -5.12 13.48 -21.41
C ASN A 138 -3.81 13.12 -20.68
N LEU A 139 -3.42 11.85 -20.76
CA LEU A 139 -2.21 11.32 -20.15
C LEU A 139 -0.97 11.71 -20.97
N THR A 140 -0.46 12.91 -20.75
CA THR A 140 0.85 13.31 -21.31
C THR A 140 2.00 12.61 -20.57
N PRO A 141 3.19 12.47 -21.20
CA PRO A 141 4.37 11.94 -20.50
C PRO A 141 4.71 12.67 -19.19
N GLY A 142 4.45 13.98 -19.13
CA GLY A 142 4.64 14.78 -17.92
C GLY A 142 3.68 14.40 -16.79
N VAL A 143 2.41 14.17 -17.10
CA VAL A 143 1.41 13.69 -16.12
C VAL A 143 1.81 12.32 -15.57
N VAL A 144 2.19 11.40 -16.45
CA VAL A 144 2.62 10.05 -16.05
C VAL A 144 3.88 10.12 -15.18
N ALA A 145 4.87 10.93 -15.56
CA ALA A 145 6.10 11.09 -14.79
C ALA A 145 5.84 11.64 -13.38
N VAL A 146 5.03 12.69 -13.26
CA VAL A 146 4.69 13.28 -11.96
C VAL A 146 3.91 12.28 -11.10
N PHE A 147 2.97 11.54 -11.69
CA PHE A 147 2.23 10.50 -10.97
C PHE A 147 3.16 9.41 -10.44
N LEU A 148 4.05 8.88 -11.27
CA LEU A 148 5.05 7.88 -10.86
C LEU A 148 6.01 8.42 -9.80
N LEU A 149 6.48 9.66 -9.92
CA LEU A 149 7.35 10.27 -8.92
C LEU A 149 6.66 10.38 -7.56
N CYS A 150 5.39 10.76 -7.53
CA CYS A 150 4.63 10.86 -6.28
C CYS A 150 4.34 9.47 -5.68
N THR A 151 3.91 8.49 -6.46
CA THR A 151 3.57 7.15 -5.96
C THR A 151 4.82 6.39 -5.51
N VAL A 152 5.81 6.25 -6.38
CA VAL A 152 7.07 5.55 -6.09
C VAL A 152 7.89 6.29 -5.03
N GLY A 153 7.92 7.61 -5.08
CA GLY A 153 8.62 8.43 -4.08
C GLY A 153 8.02 8.31 -2.69
N ALA A 154 6.68 8.35 -2.58
CA ALA A 154 5.99 8.13 -1.31
C ALA A 154 6.23 6.72 -0.77
N GLU A 155 6.15 5.69 -1.62
CA GLU A 155 6.42 4.30 -1.24
C GLU A 155 7.85 4.13 -0.73
N LEU A 156 8.85 4.62 -1.46
CA LEU A 156 10.27 4.58 -1.04
C LEU A 156 10.48 5.28 0.30
N LEU A 157 9.97 6.49 0.45
CA LEU A 157 10.14 7.29 1.66
C LEU A 157 9.54 6.59 2.88
N VAL A 158 8.29 6.16 2.76
CA VAL A 158 7.56 5.57 3.87
C VAL A 158 8.10 4.19 4.23
N MET A 159 8.39 3.33 3.24
CA MET A 159 8.92 1.99 3.51
C MET A 159 10.35 2.04 4.06
N THR A 160 11.16 3.02 3.64
CA THR A 160 12.46 3.28 4.27
C THR A 160 12.30 3.69 5.74
N GLY A 161 11.32 4.54 6.04
CA GLY A 161 10.95 4.89 7.41
C GLY A 161 10.55 3.66 8.24
N TYR A 162 9.70 2.80 7.71
CA TYR A 162 9.32 1.54 8.38
C TYR A 162 10.52 0.62 8.63
N ALA A 163 11.42 0.49 7.64
CA ALA A 163 12.63 -0.32 7.78
C ALA A 163 13.56 0.23 8.87
N ALA A 164 13.76 1.54 8.92
CA ALA A 164 14.60 2.20 9.93
C ALA A 164 14.00 2.07 11.34
N LEU A 165 12.72 2.35 11.49
CA LEU A 165 12.00 2.25 12.76
C LEU A 165 12.04 0.82 13.32
N ALA A 166 11.79 -0.18 12.47
CA ALA A 166 11.86 -1.59 12.89
C ALA A 166 13.25 -1.97 13.38
N GLY A 167 14.30 -1.50 12.69
CA GLY A 167 15.68 -1.76 13.10
C GLY A 167 16.02 -1.21 14.50
N GLY A 168 15.54 -0.03 14.83
CA GLY A 168 15.75 0.62 16.12
C GLY A 168 14.88 0.05 17.28
N LEU A 169 13.70 -0.44 16.95
CA LEU A 169 12.70 -0.90 17.93
C LEU A 169 12.62 -2.44 18.02
N ARG A 170 13.51 -3.16 17.37
CA ARG A 170 13.50 -4.62 17.25
C ARG A 170 13.14 -5.39 18.54
N PRO A 171 13.73 -5.10 19.73
CA PRO A 171 13.41 -5.84 20.94
C PRO A 171 11.98 -5.60 21.47
N ARG A 172 11.36 -4.47 21.11
CA ARG A 172 10.04 -4.05 21.61
C ARG A 172 8.90 -4.43 20.65
N LEU A 173 9.18 -4.51 19.35
CA LEU A 173 8.18 -4.76 18.33
C LEU A 173 7.85 -6.25 18.16
N ASP A 174 8.75 -7.16 18.55
CA ASP A 174 8.56 -8.61 18.38
C ASP A 174 7.80 -9.24 19.56
N THR A 175 6.77 -8.57 20.04
CA THR A 175 5.90 -9.10 21.09
C THR A 175 4.49 -9.39 20.53
N PRO A 176 3.81 -10.46 21.02
CA PRO A 176 2.45 -10.75 20.59
C PRO A 176 1.45 -9.62 20.90
N ALA A 177 1.71 -8.82 21.92
CA ALA A 177 0.89 -7.68 22.28
C ALA A 177 0.97 -6.58 21.23
N VAL A 178 2.19 -6.24 20.78
CA VAL A 178 2.41 -5.23 19.73
C VAL A 178 1.86 -5.72 18.40
N ALA A 179 2.07 -6.99 18.03
CA ALA A 179 1.50 -7.57 16.83
C ALA A 179 -0.03 -7.42 16.79
N ARG A 180 -0.71 -7.79 17.87
CA ARG A 180 -2.18 -7.62 17.99
C ARG A 180 -2.61 -6.15 17.96
N ALA A 181 -1.85 -5.24 18.58
CA ALA A 181 -2.17 -3.82 18.55
C ALA A 181 -2.08 -3.26 17.13
N VAL A 182 -1.01 -3.59 16.39
CA VAL A 182 -0.83 -3.21 14.98
C VAL A 182 -1.97 -3.75 14.13
N ASP A 183 -2.34 -5.03 14.29
CA ASP A 183 -3.43 -5.63 13.52
C ASP A 183 -4.78 -4.96 13.82
N ARG A 184 -5.07 -4.64 15.09
CA ARG A 184 -6.30 -3.93 15.48
C ARG A 184 -6.37 -2.51 14.89
N VAL A 185 -5.29 -1.74 15.01
CA VAL A 185 -5.23 -0.39 14.42
C VAL A 185 -5.39 -0.47 12.89
N THR A 186 -4.68 -1.40 12.25
CA THR A 186 -4.80 -1.63 10.80
C THR A 186 -6.22 -2.04 10.42
N GLY A 187 -6.83 -2.95 11.16
CA GLY A 187 -8.21 -3.39 10.93
C GLY A 187 -9.22 -2.23 11.03
N LEU A 188 -9.08 -1.35 12.03
CA LEU A 188 -9.91 -0.16 12.16
C LEU A 188 -9.73 0.80 10.99
N LEU A 189 -8.49 1.04 10.54
CA LEU A 189 -8.21 1.87 9.37
C LEU A 189 -8.85 1.31 8.10
N TRP A 190 -8.82 -0.02 7.91
CA TRP A 190 -9.51 -0.66 6.80
C TRP A 190 -11.03 -0.49 6.86
N LEU A 191 -11.64 -0.55 8.05
CA LEU A 191 -13.08 -0.31 8.20
C LEU A 191 -13.45 1.16 7.94
N ILE A 192 -12.59 2.12 8.30
CA ILE A 192 -12.78 3.52 7.95
C ILE A 192 -12.75 3.69 6.42
N LEU A 193 -11.77 3.08 5.73
CA LEU A 193 -11.68 3.10 4.27
C LEU A 193 -12.89 2.42 3.61
N ALA A 194 -13.39 1.33 4.19
CA ALA A 194 -14.63 0.71 3.73
C ALA A 194 -15.81 1.68 3.84
N GLY A 195 -15.95 2.39 4.97
CA GLY A 195 -17.00 3.40 5.14
C GLY A 195 -16.91 4.54 4.12
N LEU A 196 -15.70 5.00 3.79
CA LEU A 196 -15.49 6.00 2.75
C LEU A 196 -15.86 5.47 1.36
N ALA A 197 -15.47 4.25 1.03
CA ALA A 197 -15.85 3.60 -0.22
C ALA A 197 -17.37 3.42 -0.34
N LEU A 198 -18.05 3.05 0.75
CA LEU A 198 -19.50 2.95 0.79
C LEU A 198 -20.19 4.29 0.53
N ARG A 199 -19.69 5.38 1.09
CA ARG A 199 -20.22 6.74 0.81
C ARG A 199 -20.13 7.08 -0.68
N VAL A 200 -19.01 6.76 -1.33
CA VAL A 200 -18.84 6.96 -2.78
C VAL A 200 -19.78 6.05 -3.59
N ALA A 201 -20.03 4.83 -3.11
CA ALA A 201 -20.91 3.87 -3.79
C ALA A 201 -22.39 4.28 -3.74
N LEU A 202 -22.79 5.00 -2.69
CA LEU A 202 -24.18 5.43 -2.46
C LEU A 202 -24.51 6.80 -3.10
N GLY A 203 -23.49 7.56 -3.59
CA GLY A 203 -23.64 8.85 -4.26
C GLY A 203 -23.64 10.00 -3.31
#